data_50f22b7abde19aaa8e6d71d190e521ff
#
_entry.id   50f22b7abde19aaa8e6d71d190e521ff
#
_cell.length_a   1.000
_cell.length_b   1.000
_cell.length_c   1.000
_cell.angle_alpha   90.00
_cell.angle_beta   90.00
_cell.angle_gamma   90.00
#
_symmetry.space_group_name_H-M   'P 1'
#
loop_
_entity.id
_entity.type
_entity.pdbx_description
1 polymer ?
#
loop_
_entity_poly.entity_id
_entity_poly.type
_entity_poly.pdbx_seq_one_letter_code
_entity_poly.pdbx_strand_id
1 'polypeptide(L)'
;DRRCYAFFHPSMPNEPLIFVEVALVNGISTDVFELLDEKAPMINPQKADTAIFYSISNCQAGLAGVSFGNFLIKRVVADLASSLPGLKNFATLSPIPGFSAWLDKQAENEEDEEGQETRISNTAAEVIELLSAQSNIGDLLSSTSGTSKRAELARQLQQQLLSLCATYLLKAKKGNQVADRVAHFHLSNGASVKQINWAANLSDNGVEQSLGMMVNYLYDLKKVSSNHEHFAASHEVAASSDVRALASAVEKALAKGA
;
A
#
# COMPACT_ATOMS: atom_id res chain seq x y z
N ASP A 1 -8.64 -9.02 -19.81
CA ASP A 1 -8.46 -9.03 -18.35
C ASP A 1 -7.94 -7.70 -17.80
N ARG A 2 -7.45 -6.77 -18.64
CA ARG A 2 -7.13 -5.39 -18.27
C ARG A 2 -8.23 -4.46 -18.76
N ARG A 3 -8.62 -3.49 -17.94
CA ARG A 3 -9.66 -2.50 -18.26
C ARG A 3 -9.26 -1.13 -17.77
N CYS A 4 -9.63 -0.10 -18.53
CA CYS A 4 -9.51 1.29 -18.14
C CYS A 4 -10.90 1.91 -18.09
N TYR A 5 -11.23 2.55 -16.98
CA TYR A 5 -12.48 3.31 -16.79
C TYR A 5 -12.12 4.77 -16.56
N ALA A 6 -12.90 5.67 -17.15
CA ALA A 6 -12.68 7.10 -16.98
C ALA A 6 -14.00 7.87 -16.83
N PHE A 7 -13.94 9.01 -16.15
CA PHE A 7 -15.00 10.01 -16.18
C PHE A 7 -14.66 11.12 -17.15
N PHE A 8 -15.67 11.52 -17.91
CA PHE A 8 -15.64 12.64 -18.84
C PHE A 8 -16.68 13.68 -18.43
N HIS A 9 -16.38 14.96 -18.68
CA HIS A 9 -17.38 16.02 -18.56
C HIS A 9 -18.10 16.19 -19.90
N PRO A 10 -19.43 16.43 -19.93
CA PRO A 10 -20.16 16.62 -21.19
C PRO A 10 -19.61 17.73 -22.08
N SER A 11 -19.04 18.79 -21.48
CA SER A 11 -18.39 19.90 -22.22
C SER A 11 -16.95 19.58 -22.66
N MET A 12 -16.39 18.44 -22.26
CA MET A 12 -15.02 17.97 -22.60
C MET A 12 -15.06 16.47 -22.92
N PRO A 13 -15.79 16.06 -23.98
CA PRO A 13 -16.10 14.65 -24.22
C PRO A 13 -14.88 13.80 -24.63
N ASN A 14 -13.80 14.44 -25.08
CA ASN A 14 -12.58 13.77 -25.54
C ASN A 14 -11.43 13.81 -24.51
N GLU A 15 -11.64 14.47 -23.37
CA GLU A 15 -10.62 14.60 -22.33
C GLU A 15 -11.11 14.02 -21.02
N PRO A 16 -10.47 12.95 -20.49
CA PRO A 16 -10.87 12.38 -19.22
C PRO A 16 -10.56 13.35 -18.07
N LEU A 17 -11.42 13.35 -17.06
CA LEU A 17 -11.20 14.05 -15.81
C LEU A 17 -10.31 13.22 -14.88
N ILE A 18 -10.61 11.93 -14.80
CA ILE A 18 -9.92 10.95 -13.98
C ILE A 18 -10.09 9.57 -14.62
N PHE A 19 -9.08 8.72 -14.51
CA PHE A 19 -9.18 7.33 -14.93
C PHE A 19 -8.70 6.38 -13.85
N VAL A 20 -9.11 5.13 -13.99
CA VAL A 20 -8.63 4.00 -13.18
C VAL A 20 -8.37 2.79 -14.08
N GLU A 21 -7.25 2.13 -13.85
CA GLU A 21 -6.88 0.89 -14.49
C GLU A 21 -7.08 -0.29 -13.56
N VAL A 22 -7.70 -1.35 -14.09
CA VAL A 22 -8.11 -2.52 -13.33
C VAL A 22 -7.62 -3.78 -14.03
N ALA A 23 -7.00 -4.66 -13.26
CA ALA A 23 -6.67 -6.03 -13.67
C ALA A 23 -7.67 -7.02 -13.06
N LEU A 24 -8.19 -7.92 -13.87
CA LEU A 24 -9.02 -9.03 -13.42
C LEU A 24 -8.13 -10.26 -13.27
N VAL A 25 -8.02 -10.78 -12.05
CA VAL A 25 -7.04 -11.82 -11.67
C VAL A 25 -7.70 -12.87 -10.76
N ASN A 26 -6.95 -13.92 -10.43
CA ASN A 26 -7.31 -14.88 -9.39
C ASN A 26 -6.46 -14.60 -8.15
N GLY A 27 -7.13 -14.35 -7.01
CA GLY A 27 -6.46 -13.93 -5.79
C GLY A 27 -6.00 -12.46 -5.80
N ILE A 28 -5.40 -12.03 -4.70
CA ILE A 28 -4.89 -10.66 -4.55
C ILE A 28 -3.46 -10.61 -5.10
N SER A 29 -3.23 -9.78 -6.12
CA SER A 29 -1.89 -9.57 -6.67
C SER A 29 -0.98 -8.82 -5.70
N THR A 30 0.28 -9.24 -5.63
CA THR A 30 1.28 -8.74 -4.68
C THR A 30 2.47 -8.06 -5.36
N ASP A 31 2.56 -8.12 -6.69
CA ASP A 31 3.66 -7.59 -7.49
C ASP A 31 3.11 -6.78 -8.66
N VAL A 32 3.64 -5.56 -8.86
CA VAL A 32 3.18 -4.67 -9.93
C VAL A 32 3.70 -5.12 -11.30
N PHE A 33 4.88 -5.72 -11.37
CA PHE A 33 5.45 -6.17 -12.64
C PHE A 33 4.69 -7.38 -13.20
N GLU A 34 4.18 -8.27 -12.34
CA GLU A 34 3.27 -9.34 -12.76
C GLU A 34 1.96 -8.79 -13.33
N LEU A 35 1.44 -7.70 -12.76
CA LEU A 35 0.25 -7.02 -13.29
C LEU A 35 0.52 -6.33 -14.63
N LEU A 36 1.71 -5.83 -14.86
CA LEU A 36 2.09 -5.07 -16.06
C LEU A 36 2.71 -5.96 -17.15
N ASP A 37 2.91 -7.25 -16.90
CA ASP A 37 3.48 -8.16 -17.89
C ASP A 37 2.51 -8.38 -19.06
N GLU A 38 2.82 -7.74 -20.20
CA GLU A 38 2.05 -7.88 -21.44
C GLU A 38 2.14 -9.28 -22.06
N LYS A 39 3.13 -10.09 -21.65
CA LYS A 39 3.34 -11.45 -22.13
C LYS A 39 2.62 -12.49 -21.27
N ALA A 40 2.09 -12.10 -20.12
CA ALA A 40 1.33 -12.99 -19.25
C ALA A 40 0.10 -13.54 -19.97
N PRO A 41 -0.27 -14.82 -19.77
CA PRO A 41 -1.46 -15.40 -20.38
C PRO A 41 -2.71 -14.62 -19.98
N MET A 42 -3.53 -14.26 -20.97
CA MET A 42 -4.81 -13.59 -20.70
C MET A 42 -5.75 -14.49 -19.91
N ILE A 43 -6.28 -13.96 -18.82
CA ILE A 43 -7.28 -14.63 -18.00
C ILE A 43 -8.67 -14.38 -18.61
N ASN A 44 -9.50 -15.40 -18.67
CA ASN A 44 -10.91 -15.21 -19.00
C ASN A 44 -11.57 -14.38 -17.88
N PRO A 45 -12.11 -13.18 -18.18
CA PRO A 45 -12.71 -12.30 -17.18
C PRO A 45 -13.82 -12.97 -16.34
N GLN A 46 -14.55 -13.91 -16.91
CA GLN A 46 -15.62 -14.65 -16.21
C GLN A 46 -15.10 -15.63 -15.15
N LYS A 47 -13.81 -15.97 -15.18
CA LYS A 47 -13.15 -16.86 -14.22
C LYS A 47 -12.38 -16.11 -13.15
N ALA A 48 -12.20 -14.79 -13.29
CA ALA A 48 -11.55 -13.96 -12.30
C ALA A 48 -12.40 -13.88 -11.03
N ASP A 49 -11.74 -13.90 -9.87
CA ASP A 49 -12.38 -13.72 -8.57
C ASP A 49 -12.04 -12.39 -7.92
N THR A 50 -11.07 -11.65 -8.47
CA THR A 50 -10.53 -10.42 -7.90
C THR A 50 -10.32 -9.35 -8.98
N ALA A 51 -10.73 -8.12 -8.66
CA ALA A 51 -10.40 -6.91 -9.41
C ALA A 51 -9.34 -6.11 -8.65
N ILE A 52 -8.17 -5.90 -9.28
CA ILE A 52 -7.06 -5.11 -8.72
C ILE A 52 -7.00 -3.76 -9.41
N PHE A 53 -7.22 -2.70 -8.65
CA PHE A 53 -7.05 -1.31 -9.07
C PHE A 53 -5.58 -0.93 -8.86
N TYR A 54 -4.81 -0.76 -9.92
CA TYR A 54 -3.36 -0.54 -9.83
C TYR A 54 -2.91 0.85 -10.30
N SER A 55 -3.79 1.61 -10.94
CA SER A 55 -3.52 2.98 -11.37
C SER A 55 -4.79 3.83 -11.23
N ILE A 56 -4.67 4.97 -10.56
CA ILE A 56 -5.76 5.95 -10.39
C ILE A 56 -5.12 7.32 -10.55
N SER A 57 -5.56 8.08 -11.56
CA SER A 57 -4.94 9.37 -11.89
C SER A 57 -5.94 10.44 -12.28
N ASN A 58 -5.79 11.63 -11.69
CA ASN A 58 -6.42 12.84 -12.18
C ASN A 58 -5.73 13.28 -13.47
N CYS A 59 -6.51 13.54 -14.53
CA CYS A 59 -6.00 13.98 -15.81
C CYS A 59 -5.95 15.51 -15.95
N GLN A 60 -6.66 16.22 -15.07
CA GLN A 60 -6.80 17.67 -15.11
C GLN A 60 -6.15 18.32 -13.89
N ALA A 61 -5.21 19.25 -14.11
CA ALA A 61 -4.52 19.96 -13.02
C ALA A 61 -5.50 20.72 -12.08
N GLY A 62 -6.60 21.23 -12.63
CA GLY A 62 -7.65 21.90 -11.87
C GLY A 62 -8.43 21.02 -10.90
N LEU A 63 -8.25 19.69 -10.95
CA LEU A 63 -8.85 18.73 -10.03
C LEU A 63 -7.93 18.37 -8.85
N ALA A 64 -6.79 19.04 -8.72
CA ALA A 64 -5.92 18.84 -7.56
C ALA A 64 -6.68 19.13 -6.26
N GLY A 65 -6.70 18.15 -5.33
CA GLY A 65 -7.44 18.25 -4.06
C GLY A 65 -8.93 17.89 -4.15
N VAL A 66 -9.47 17.60 -5.33
CA VAL A 66 -10.87 17.14 -5.48
C VAL A 66 -10.93 15.61 -5.45
N SER A 67 -11.73 15.05 -4.54
CA SER A 67 -11.86 13.60 -4.31
C SER A 67 -12.76 12.88 -5.33
N PHE A 68 -12.54 13.07 -6.64
CA PHE A 68 -13.30 12.32 -7.65
C PHE A 68 -12.95 10.82 -7.70
N GLY A 69 -11.74 10.43 -7.33
CA GLY A 69 -11.30 9.04 -7.34
C GLY A 69 -12.16 8.13 -6.48
N ASN A 70 -12.68 8.64 -5.36
CA ASN A 70 -13.64 7.93 -4.51
C ASN A 70 -14.89 7.51 -5.28
N PHE A 71 -15.50 8.47 -5.97
CA PHE A 71 -16.73 8.23 -6.71
C PHE A 71 -16.47 7.26 -7.87
N LEU A 72 -15.34 7.41 -8.57
CA LEU A 72 -14.96 6.53 -9.68
C LEU A 72 -14.77 5.09 -9.21
N ILE A 73 -13.99 4.85 -8.13
CA ILE A 73 -13.78 3.49 -7.61
C ILE A 73 -15.12 2.83 -7.26
N LYS A 74 -15.97 3.50 -6.49
CA LYS A 74 -17.28 2.95 -6.09
C LYS A 74 -18.15 2.62 -7.30
N ARG A 75 -18.14 3.48 -8.33
CA ARG A 75 -18.91 3.25 -9.55
C ARG A 75 -18.36 2.07 -10.34
N VAL A 76 -17.04 1.96 -10.51
CA VAL A 76 -16.40 0.85 -11.22
C VAL A 76 -16.59 -0.47 -10.46
N VAL A 77 -16.48 -0.47 -9.13
CA VAL A 77 -16.78 -1.64 -8.31
C VAL A 77 -18.22 -2.12 -8.51
N ALA A 78 -19.20 -1.21 -8.51
CA ALA A 78 -20.59 -1.55 -8.73
C ALA A 78 -20.84 -2.13 -10.15
N ASP A 79 -20.22 -1.53 -11.17
CA ASP A 79 -20.30 -2.01 -12.56
C ASP A 79 -19.68 -3.39 -12.72
N LEU A 80 -18.47 -3.59 -12.19
CA LEU A 80 -17.78 -4.88 -12.23
C LEU A 80 -18.53 -5.97 -11.46
N ALA A 81 -19.04 -5.67 -10.26
CA ALA A 81 -19.81 -6.62 -9.47
C ALA A 81 -21.11 -7.05 -10.17
N SER A 82 -21.73 -6.14 -10.94
CA SER A 82 -22.94 -6.44 -11.72
C SER A 82 -22.64 -7.27 -12.98
N SER A 83 -21.55 -6.92 -13.69
CA SER A 83 -21.21 -7.55 -14.98
C SER A 83 -20.43 -8.86 -14.85
N LEU A 84 -19.72 -9.05 -13.72
CA LEU A 84 -18.88 -10.21 -13.44
C LEU A 84 -19.22 -10.81 -12.06
N PRO A 85 -20.27 -11.63 -11.95
CA PRO A 85 -20.73 -12.19 -10.67
C PRO A 85 -19.71 -13.10 -9.96
N GLY A 86 -18.66 -13.54 -10.67
CA GLY A 86 -17.54 -14.32 -10.11
C GLY A 86 -16.59 -13.49 -9.23
N LEU A 87 -16.58 -12.17 -9.37
CA LEU A 87 -15.73 -11.30 -8.58
C LEU A 87 -16.19 -11.24 -7.12
N LYS A 88 -15.27 -11.56 -6.23
CA LYS A 88 -15.49 -11.58 -4.77
C LYS A 88 -14.68 -10.50 -4.05
N ASN A 89 -13.55 -10.12 -4.63
CA ASN A 89 -12.60 -9.19 -4.04
C ASN A 89 -12.39 -7.97 -4.93
N PHE A 90 -12.39 -6.81 -4.31
CA PHE A 90 -12.04 -5.53 -4.92
C PHE A 90 -10.92 -4.92 -4.09
N ALA A 91 -9.72 -4.94 -4.63
CA ALA A 91 -8.54 -4.47 -3.91
C ALA A 91 -7.69 -3.56 -4.80
N THR A 92 -6.80 -2.79 -4.18
CA THR A 92 -5.77 -2.04 -4.91
C THR A 92 -4.43 -2.76 -4.81
N LEU A 93 -3.49 -2.38 -5.67
CA LEU A 93 -2.07 -2.51 -5.42
C LEU A 93 -1.47 -1.11 -5.52
N SER A 94 -1.19 -0.50 -4.37
CA SER A 94 -0.91 0.95 -4.24
C SER A 94 0.50 1.21 -3.73
N PRO A 95 1.16 2.30 -4.18
CA PRO A 95 2.43 2.75 -3.61
C PRO A 95 2.25 3.32 -2.19
N ILE A 96 3.38 3.45 -1.48
CA ILE A 96 3.46 4.03 -0.13
C ILE A 96 4.45 5.21 -0.16
N PRO A 97 4.10 6.33 -0.80
CA PRO A 97 5.07 7.35 -1.21
C PRO A 97 5.77 8.11 -0.06
N GLY A 98 5.26 8.02 1.16
CA GLY A 98 5.82 8.72 2.31
C GLY A 98 6.66 7.84 3.24
N PHE A 99 6.77 6.53 2.98
CA PHE A 99 7.38 5.61 3.93
C PHE A 99 8.87 5.81 4.12
N SER A 100 9.66 5.93 3.04
CA SER A 100 11.11 6.15 3.16
C SER A 100 11.44 7.44 3.91
N ALA A 101 10.80 8.55 3.55
CA ALA A 101 11.00 9.83 4.23
C ALA A 101 10.58 9.80 5.71
N TRP A 102 9.55 9.02 6.06
CA TRP A 102 9.17 8.80 7.46
C TRP A 102 10.23 7.96 8.19
N LEU A 103 10.76 6.93 7.54
CA LEU A 103 11.79 6.05 8.11
C LEU A 103 13.07 6.84 8.43
N ASP A 104 13.54 7.66 7.49
CA ASP A 104 14.71 8.54 7.68
C ASP A 104 14.51 9.47 8.87
N LYS A 105 13.33 10.11 8.94
CA LYS A 105 12.98 10.97 10.07
C LYS A 105 12.94 10.23 11.40
N GLN A 106 12.47 8.97 11.43
CA GLN A 106 12.48 8.17 12.66
C GLN A 106 13.91 7.83 13.10
N ALA A 107 14.80 7.54 12.15
CA ALA A 107 16.19 7.24 12.44
C ALA A 107 16.98 8.46 12.99
N GLU A 108 16.57 9.69 12.63
CA GLU A 108 17.18 10.94 13.09
C GLU A 108 16.68 11.42 14.46
N ASN A 109 15.52 10.90 14.92
CA ASN A 109 14.97 11.32 16.22
C ASN A 109 15.83 10.78 17.37
N GLU A 110 16.46 11.71 18.09
CA GLU A 110 17.09 11.44 19.37
C GLU A 110 16.04 11.28 20.47
N GLU A 111 16.36 10.52 21.50
CA GLU A 111 15.50 10.08 22.61
C GLU A 111 14.51 11.13 23.13
N ASP A 112 13.21 10.77 23.19
CA ASP A 112 12.28 11.48 24.04
C ASP A 112 11.91 10.67 25.30
N GLU A 113 11.36 11.35 26.32
CA GLU A 113 11.27 10.85 27.70
C GLU A 113 10.30 9.67 27.93
N GLU A 114 9.54 9.22 26.91
CA GLU A 114 8.48 8.20 27.07
C GLU A 114 8.81 6.79 26.53
N GLY A 115 10.01 6.52 26.02
CA GLY A 115 10.52 5.17 25.70
C GLY A 115 9.88 4.41 24.53
N GLN A 116 8.77 4.88 23.96
CA GLN A 116 8.08 4.17 22.87
C GLN A 116 8.55 4.68 21.50
N GLU A 117 8.77 5.98 21.33
CA GLU A 117 9.34 6.55 20.11
C GLU A 117 10.79 6.09 19.93
N THR A 118 11.56 6.00 20.99
CA THR A 118 12.94 5.47 21.00
C THR A 118 13.06 4.08 20.36
N ARG A 119 12.06 3.21 20.49
CA ARG A 119 12.11 1.83 19.94
C ARG A 119 11.93 1.80 18.43
N ILE A 120 10.99 2.58 17.91
CA ILE A 120 10.79 2.74 16.47
C ILE A 120 12.06 3.37 15.87
N SER A 121 12.60 4.41 16.52
CA SER A 121 13.79 5.12 16.11
C SER A 121 15.02 4.21 16.07
N ASN A 122 15.26 3.40 17.09
CA ASN A 122 16.39 2.46 17.13
C ASN A 122 16.30 1.41 15.99
N THR A 123 15.11 0.85 15.75
CA THR A 123 14.92 -0.10 14.64
C THR A 123 15.08 0.58 13.29
N ALA A 124 14.60 1.82 13.16
CA ALA A 124 14.76 2.60 11.94
C ALA A 124 16.24 2.94 11.68
N ALA A 125 16.98 3.36 12.70
CA ALA A 125 18.40 3.66 12.59
C ALA A 125 19.23 2.42 12.19
N GLU A 126 18.97 1.26 12.81
CA GLU A 126 19.61 -0.01 12.43
C GLU A 126 19.34 -0.35 10.96
N VAL A 127 18.08 -0.24 10.51
CA VAL A 127 17.70 -0.51 9.12
C VAL A 127 18.40 0.46 8.16
N ILE A 128 18.45 1.76 8.46
CA ILE A 128 19.11 2.75 7.61
C ILE A 128 20.62 2.49 7.54
N GLU A 129 21.27 2.14 8.66
CA GLU A 129 22.69 1.77 8.69
C GLU A 129 22.95 0.56 7.78
N LEU A 130 22.16 -0.49 7.91
CA LEU A 130 22.27 -1.71 7.08
C LEU A 130 22.06 -1.44 5.59
N LEU A 131 21.11 -0.56 5.25
CA LEU A 131 20.82 -0.19 3.85
C LEU A 131 21.92 0.71 3.27
N SER A 132 22.45 1.66 4.03
CA SER A 132 23.50 2.59 3.58
C SER A 132 24.83 1.89 3.27
N ALA A 133 25.07 0.74 3.86
CA ALA A 133 26.22 -0.10 3.57
C ALA A 133 26.10 -0.90 2.24
N GLN A 134 24.97 -0.80 1.54
CA GLN A 134 24.70 -1.56 0.31
C GLN A 134 24.88 -0.71 -0.94
N SER A 135 25.55 -1.26 -1.95
CA SER A 135 25.73 -0.60 -3.26
C SER A 135 24.49 -0.67 -4.16
N ASN A 136 23.62 -1.66 -3.96
CA ASN A 136 22.38 -1.84 -4.72
C ASN A 136 21.30 -2.40 -3.80
N ILE A 137 20.39 -1.53 -3.40
CA ILE A 137 19.29 -1.86 -2.50
C ILE A 137 18.26 -2.79 -3.18
N GLY A 138 17.90 -2.53 -4.44
CA GLY A 138 16.94 -3.36 -5.18
C GLY A 138 17.36 -4.83 -5.29
N ASP A 139 18.63 -5.07 -5.60
CA ASP A 139 19.21 -6.42 -5.64
C ASP A 139 19.23 -7.10 -4.27
N LEU A 140 19.42 -6.33 -3.18
CA LEU A 140 19.35 -6.88 -1.83
C LEU A 140 17.92 -7.29 -1.50
N LEU A 141 16.94 -6.42 -1.74
CA LEU A 141 15.55 -6.66 -1.42
C LEU A 141 14.96 -7.86 -2.18
N SER A 142 15.42 -8.12 -3.41
CA SER A 142 15.03 -9.31 -4.19
C SER A 142 15.68 -10.62 -3.72
N SER A 143 16.71 -10.56 -2.88
CA SER A 143 17.58 -11.70 -2.53
C SER A 143 17.12 -12.51 -1.32
N THR A 144 15.83 -12.60 -1.02
CA THR A 144 15.32 -13.29 0.19
C THR A 144 15.44 -14.82 0.14
N SER A 145 15.71 -15.40 -1.01
CA SER A 145 15.82 -16.86 -1.22
C SER A 145 17.25 -17.37 -1.04
N GLY A 146 17.38 -18.59 -0.51
CA GLY A 146 18.68 -19.26 -0.33
C GLY A 146 19.29 -19.08 1.05
N THR A 147 20.57 -19.51 1.19
CA THR A 147 21.31 -19.58 2.48
C THR A 147 22.53 -18.66 2.52
N SER A 148 22.69 -17.77 1.56
CA SER A 148 23.79 -16.81 1.55
C SER A 148 23.63 -15.76 2.66
N LYS A 149 24.74 -15.15 3.10
CA LYS A 149 24.71 -14.02 4.05
C LYS A 149 23.81 -12.87 3.55
N ARG A 150 23.79 -12.65 2.23
CA ARG A 150 22.93 -11.64 1.60
C ARG A 150 21.44 -11.99 1.75
N ALA A 151 21.08 -13.26 1.57
CA ALA A 151 19.70 -13.72 1.76
C ALA A 151 19.25 -13.64 3.23
N GLU A 152 20.16 -13.89 4.16
CA GLU A 152 19.90 -13.74 5.60
C GLU A 152 19.65 -12.28 5.96
N LEU A 153 20.50 -11.37 5.50
CA LEU A 153 20.33 -9.93 5.67
C LEU A 153 19.00 -9.45 5.04
N ALA A 154 18.68 -9.89 3.83
CA ALA A 154 17.43 -9.53 3.16
C ALA A 154 16.19 -9.99 3.96
N ARG A 155 16.22 -11.18 4.56
CA ARG A 155 15.12 -11.65 5.43
C ARG A 155 15.02 -10.88 6.75
N GLN A 156 16.15 -10.51 7.36
CA GLN A 156 16.16 -9.66 8.54
C GLN A 156 15.52 -8.30 8.22
N LEU A 157 15.97 -7.63 7.15
CA LEU A 157 15.41 -6.37 6.69
C LEU A 157 13.93 -6.49 6.33
N GLN A 158 13.52 -7.59 5.67
CA GLN A 158 12.12 -7.84 5.36
C GLN A 158 11.24 -7.81 6.61
N GLN A 159 11.64 -8.50 7.67
CA GLN A 159 10.87 -8.54 8.91
C GLN A 159 10.77 -7.16 9.57
N GLN A 160 11.89 -6.45 9.68
CA GLN A 160 11.94 -5.12 10.29
C GLN A 160 11.16 -4.09 9.47
N LEU A 161 11.39 -4.02 8.16
CA LEU A 161 10.73 -3.06 7.26
C LEU A 161 9.23 -3.29 7.14
N LEU A 162 8.75 -4.55 7.06
CA LEU A 162 7.32 -4.83 7.06
C LEU A 162 6.66 -4.36 8.35
N SER A 163 7.33 -4.52 9.50
CA SER A 163 6.81 -4.07 10.80
C SER A 163 6.80 -2.53 10.91
N LEU A 164 7.86 -1.87 10.47
CA LEU A 164 7.94 -0.40 10.43
C LEU A 164 6.92 0.18 9.44
N CYS A 165 6.75 -0.43 8.27
CA CYS A 165 5.76 0.00 7.28
C CYS A 165 4.32 -0.16 7.79
N ALA A 166 4.02 -1.25 8.50
CA ALA A 166 2.73 -1.44 9.15
C ALA A 166 2.49 -0.38 10.23
N THR A 167 3.50 -0.06 11.03
CA THR A 167 3.45 1.02 12.01
C THR A 167 3.20 2.37 11.36
N TYR A 168 3.92 2.69 10.28
CA TYR A 168 3.69 3.90 9.48
C TYR A 168 2.25 4.02 9.00
N LEU A 169 1.73 2.98 8.35
CA LEU A 169 0.37 3.01 7.78
C LEU A 169 -0.73 3.09 8.84
N LEU A 170 -0.52 2.47 10.02
CA LEU A 170 -1.56 2.41 11.04
C LEU A 170 -1.49 3.54 12.06
N LYS A 171 -0.28 4.04 12.39
CA LYS A 171 -0.06 4.91 13.55
C LYS A 171 0.50 6.28 13.20
N ALA A 172 1.32 6.41 12.14
CA ALA A 172 1.89 7.69 11.78
C ALA A 172 0.81 8.71 11.39
N LYS A 173 0.89 9.90 11.97
CA LYS A 173 -0.07 10.98 11.76
C LYS A 173 0.62 12.25 11.26
N LYS A 174 -0.13 13.02 10.45
CA LYS A 174 0.19 14.39 10.09
C LYS A 174 -0.99 15.27 10.55
N GLY A 175 -0.84 15.92 11.67
CA GLY A 175 -1.98 16.46 12.42
C GLY A 175 -2.90 15.33 12.88
N ASN A 176 -4.19 15.42 12.63
CA ASN A 176 -5.17 14.38 12.99
C ASN A 176 -5.37 13.30 11.92
N GLN A 177 -4.72 13.41 10.77
CA GLN A 177 -4.90 12.48 9.65
C GLN A 177 -3.76 11.48 9.57
N VAL A 178 -3.97 10.32 8.92
CA VAL A 178 -2.89 9.40 8.59
C VAL A 178 -1.84 10.10 7.73
N ALA A 179 -0.56 9.79 7.99
CA ALA A 179 0.55 10.50 7.37
C ALA A 179 0.65 10.25 5.86
N ASP A 180 0.40 9.02 5.41
CA ASP A 180 0.47 8.66 4.00
C ASP A 180 -0.78 9.14 3.23
N ARG A 181 -0.55 9.91 2.16
CA ARG A 181 -1.63 10.49 1.34
C ARG A 181 -2.46 9.44 0.58
N VAL A 182 -1.81 8.33 0.16
CA VAL A 182 -2.49 7.25 -0.57
C VAL A 182 -3.33 6.43 0.41
N ALA A 183 -2.79 6.15 1.61
CA ALA A 183 -3.55 5.55 2.70
C ALA A 183 -4.76 6.41 3.07
N HIS A 184 -4.56 7.71 3.28
CA HIS A 184 -5.67 8.63 3.60
C HIS A 184 -6.78 8.57 2.54
N PHE A 185 -6.41 8.58 1.26
CA PHE A 185 -7.38 8.47 0.16
C PHE A 185 -8.19 7.17 0.25
N HIS A 186 -7.56 6.01 0.35
CA HIS A 186 -8.27 4.73 0.36
C HIS A 186 -9.10 4.51 1.63
N LEU A 187 -8.55 4.88 2.80
CA LEU A 187 -9.24 4.72 4.09
C LEU A 187 -10.45 5.66 4.22
N SER A 188 -10.32 6.91 3.76
CA SER A 188 -11.47 7.84 3.68
C SER A 188 -12.56 7.32 2.75
N ASN A 189 -12.26 6.37 1.87
CA ASN A 189 -13.21 5.73 0.97
C ASN A 189 -13.78 4.42 1.51
N GLY A 190 -13.45 4.07 2.76
CA GLY A 190 -13.95 2.90 3.45
C GLY A 190 -13.19 1.61 3.14
N ALA A 191 -12.02 1.69 2.51
CA ALA A 191 -11.15 0.53 2.39
C ALA A 191 -10.48 0.18 3.72
N SER A 192 -9.92 -1.01 3.82
CA SER A 192 -9.05 -1.44 4.90
C SER A 192 -7.68 -1.84 4.38
N VAL A 193 -6.63 -1.69 5.19
CA VAL A 193 -5.29 -2.21 4.87
C VAL A 193 -5.33 -3.73 4.94
N LYS A 194 -5.21 -4.40 3.79
CA LYS A 194 -5.33 -5.86 3.69
C LYS A 194 -4.00 -6.55 3.94
N GLN A 195 -2.94 -6.11 3.24
CA GLN A 195 -1.59 -6.65 3.36
C GLN A 195 -0.56 -5.68 2.81
N ILE A 196 0.68 -5.82 3.28
CA ILE A 196 1.86 -5.11 2.80
C ILE A 196 2.70 -6.11 2.01
N ASN A 197 3.12 -5.72 0.80
CA ASN A 197 3.82 -6.59 -0.13
C ASN A 197 5.29 -6.19 -0.19
N TRP A 198 6.17 -7.14 0.11
CA TRP A 198 7.61 -7.00 0.04
C TRP A 198 8.11 -7.03 -1.40
N ALA A 199 9.05 -6.15 -1.73
CA ALA A 199 9.70 -6.07 -3.05
C ALA A 199 8.72 -6.05 -4.25
N ALA A 200 7.53 -5.51 -4.04
CA ALA A 200 6.42 -5.49 -4.99
C ALA A 200 6.58 -4.46 -6.12
N ASN A 201 7.50 -3.50 -5.94
CA ASN A 201 7.90 -2.52 -6.96
C ASN A 201 9.37 -2.16 -6.81
N LEU A 202 10.25 -2.85 -7.52
CA LEU A 202 11.70 -2.63 -7.50
C LEU A 202 12.19 -1.64 -8.58
N SER A 203 11.30 -0.82 -9.17
CA SER A 203 11.72 0.33 -9.95
C SER A 203 12.46 1.36 -9.07
N ASP A 204 13.29 2.21 -9.66
CA ASP A 204 14.02 3.25 -8.94
C ASP A 204 13.06 4.10 -8.07
N ASN A 205 11.93 4.51 -8.63
CA ASN A 205 10.90 5.26 -7.91
C ASN A 205 10.25 4.45 -6.77
N GLY A 206 10.02 3.15 -6.95
CA GLY A 206 9.46 2.28 -5.90
C GLY A 206 10.43 2.07 -4.74
N VAL A 207 11.71 1.90 -5.05
CA VAL A 207 12.78 1.79 -4.03
C VAL A 207 12.96 3.12 -3.29
N GLU A 208 12.99 4.25 -4.00
CA GLU A 208 13.12 5.58 -3.41
C GLU A 208 11.97 5.91 -2.46
N GLN A 209 10.73 5.66 -2.86
CA GLN A 209 9.55 6.04 -2.09
C GLN A 209 9.23 5.13 -0.91
N SER A 210 9.49 3.82 -1.04
CA SER A 210 9.01 2.83 -0.07
C SER A 210 9.89 1.58 0.05
N LEU A 211 11.16 1.64 -0.37
CA LEU A 211 12.04 0.47 -0.35
C LEU A 211 11.40 -0.75 -1.05
N GLY A 212 10.74 -0.48 -2.18
CA GLY A 212 10.09 -1.50 -3.00
C GLY A 212 8.77 -2.05 -2.45
N MET A 213 8.27 -1.56 -1.32
CA MET A 213 7.01 -2.05 -0.75
C MET A 213 5.79 -1.41 -1.40
N MET A 214 4.73 -2.20 -1.49
CA MET A 214 3.39 -1.75 -1.88
C MET A 214 2.35 -2.28 -0.91
N VAL A 215 1.15 -1.73 -0.96
CA VAL A 215 0.05 -2.11 -0.07
C VAL A 215 -1.22 -2.44 -0.86
N ASN A 216 -1.94 -3.49 -0.46
CA ASN A 216 -3.29 -3.75 -0.93
C ASN A 216 -4.31 -3.14 0.04
N TYR A 217 -5.16 -2.24 -0.47
CA TYR A 217 -6.37 -1.77 0.20
C TYR A 217 -7.56 -2.60 -0.29
N LEU A 218 -8.31 -3.19 0.65
CA LEU A 218 -9.49 -4.00 0.34
C LEU A 218 -10.77 -3.19 0.49
N TYR A 219 -11.59 -3.19 -0.55
CA TYR A 219 -12.94 -2.66 -0.56
C TYR A 219 -13.94 -3.80 -0.33
N ASP A 220 -14.16 -4.15 0.94
CA ASP A 220 -15.20 -5.12 1.33
C ASP A 220 -16.57 -4.43 1.23
N LEU A 221 -17.39 -4.83 0.26
CA LEU A 221 -18.69 -4.21 -0.02
C LEU A 221 -19.63 -4.21 1.20
N LYS A 222 -19.45 -5.15 2.13
CA LYS A 222 -20.24 -5.23 3.36
C LYS A 222 -19.77 -4.26 4.45
N LYS A 223 -18.51 -3.79 4.36
CA LYS A 223 -17.85 -2.99 5.40
C LYS A 223 -17.48 -1.58 4.95
N VAL A 224 -17.50 -1.30 3.64
CA VAL A 224 -17.08 0.00 3.10
C VAL A 224 -17.76 1.19 3.79
N SER A 225 -19.07 1.13 4.01
CA SER A 225 -19.80 2.23 4.67
C SER A 225 -19.41 2.37 6.13
N SER A 226 -19.39 1.27 6.88
CA SER A 226 -19.01 1.31 8.31
C SER A 226 -17.54 1.70 8.52
N ASN A 227 -16.63 1.24 7.66
CA ASN A 227 -15.23 1.65 7.71
C ASN A 227 -15.06 3.15 7.42
N HIS A 228 -15.79 3.69 6.43
CA HIS A 228 -15.78 5.11 6.11
C HIS A 228 -16.25 5.96 7.29
N GLU A 229 -17.40 5.61 7.89
CA GLU A 229 -17.96 6.32 9.04
C GLU A 229 -17.02 6.27 10.25
N HIS A 230 -16.46 5.08 10.53
CA HIS A 230 -15.53 4.91 11.64
C HIS A 230 -14.25 5.72 11.44
N PHE A 231 -13.65 5.66 10.23
CA PHE A 231 -12.47 6.46 9.93
C PHE A 231 -12.73 7.96 10.00
N ALA A 232 -13.89 8.43 9.52
CA ALA A 232 -14.26 9.84 9.60
C ALA A 232 -14.44 10.33 11.06
N ALA A 233 -14.94 9.47 11.95
CA ALA A 233 -15.21 9.80 13.35
C ALA A 233 -13.97 9.70 14.26
N SER A 234 -13.12 8.67 14.06
CA SER A 234 -12.04 8.33 15.00
C SER A 234 -10.64 8.45 14.39
N HIS A 235 -10.52 8.57 13.06
CA HIS A 235 -9.27 8.43 12.31
C HIS A 235 -8.51 7.12 12.58
N GLU A 236 -9.23 6.10 13.07
CA GLU A 236 -8.68 4.77 13.30
C GLU A 236 -8.63 3.97 11.99
N VAL A 237 -7.49 3.32 11.75
CA VAL A 237 -7.24 2.60 10.49
C VAL A 237 -7.79 1.18 10.57
N ALA A 238 -8.76 0.87 9.71
CA ALA A 238 -9.22 -0.50 9.52
C ALA A 238 -8.11 -1.32 8.83
N ALA A 239 -7.72 -2.44 9.44
CA ALA A 239 -6.66 -3.31 8.92
C ALA A 239 -6.94 -4.80 9.22
N SER A 240 -6.28 -5.69 8.47
CA SER A 240 -6.28 -7.13 8.75
C SER A 240 -5.55 -7.44 10.07
N SER A 241 -5.82 -8.63 10.62
CA SER A 241 -5.09 -9.15 11.79
C SER A 241 -3.59 -9.21 11.56
N ASP A 242 -3.17 -9.61 10.36
CA ASP A 242 -1.77 -9.79 10.01
C ASP A 242 -1.02 -8.46 9.98
N VAL A 243 -1.62 -7.41 9.38
CA VAL A 243 -1.02 -6.06 9.36
C VAL A 243 -0.96 -5.48 10.79
N ARG A 244 -1.99 -5.70 11.61
CA ARG A 244 -1.95 -5.29 13.03
C ARG A 244 -0.88 -6.04 13.81
N ALA A 245 -0.68 -7.33 13.55
CA ALA A 245 0.38 -8.11 14.18
C ALA A 245 1.78 -7.59 13.79
N LEU A 246 2.00 -7.24 12.52
CA LEU A 246 3.24 -6.61 12.06
C LEU A 246 3.52 -5.29 12.81
N ALA A 247 2.55 -4.39 12.89
CA ALA A 247 2.72 -3.13 13.61
C ALA A 247 3.02 -3.33 15.10
N SER A 248 2.42 -4.35 15.72
CA SER A 248 2.68 -4.69 17.13
C SER A 248 4.02 -5.38 17.36
N ALA A 249 4.67 -5.90 16.33
CA ALA A 249 5.94 -6.63 16.48
C ALA A 249 7.10 -5.70 16.87
N VAL A 250 7.14 -4.48 16.34
CA VAL A 250 8.15 -3.47 16.74
C VAL A 250 8.05 -3.16 18.24
N GLU A 251 6.83 -3.16 18.80
CA GLU A 251 6.60 -2.87 20.23
C GLU A 251 6.94 -4.05 21.14
N LYS A 252 6.77 -5.29 20.65
CA LYS A 252 6.93 -6.53 21.43
C LYS A 252 8.34 -7.10 21.41
N ALA A 253 9.16 -6.83 20.41
CA ALA A 253 10.49 -7.41 20.26
C ALA A 253 11.42 -7.11 21.44
N LEU A 254 11.14 -6.07 22.24
CA LEU A 254 11.92 -5.63 23.39
C LEU A 254 11.34 -6.09 24.75
N ALA A 255 10.14 -6.64 24.81
CA ALA A 255 9.60 -7.22 26.06
C ALA A 255 10.23 -8.59 26.41
N LYS A 256 11.03 -9.19 25.51
CA LYS A 256 11.70 -10.48 25.71
C LYS A 256 13.20 -10.38 26.01
N GLY A 257 13.77 -9.18 26.07
CA GLY A 257 15.18 -8.95 26.31
C GLY A 257 15.47 -8.14 27.59
N ALA A 258 14.49 -7.99 28.48
CA ALA A 258 14.64 -7.38 29.79
C ALA A 258 14.49 -8.43 30.89
#